data_a02b6d3cab8008c4ee8e8790ef295c66
#
_entry.id   a02b6d3cab8008c4ee8e8790ef295c66
#
_cell.length_a   1.000
_cell.length_b   1.000
_cell.length_c   1.000
_cell.angle_alpha   90.00
_cell.angle_beta   90.00
_cell.angle_gamma   90.00
#
_symmetry.space_group_name_H-M   'P 1'
#
loop_
_entity.id
_entity.type
_entity.pdbx_description
1 polymer ?
#
loop_
_entity_poly.entity_id
_entity_poly.type
_entity_poly.pdbx_seq_one_letter_code
_entity_poly.pdbx_strand_id
1 'polypeptide(L)'
;MPPREAAVAVRTHGYALAMANESSRLDRSLPHPIEFRLRSSARFAGRYLSADFRPWPRFVILGTQRGGTTSLYRWLSGHPDVAPALKKEVHYFDGHYAKGPRWYRAHFPLGRPHRISGESCPFLLYHPLAPGRVARDLPASSRFIVLLREPAERAVSQYWHWRQQGRWETESLERAIDLEAERLRPQAERFGRGERSVEHIAFSYVARGEYAGQLKRWFDAVGRERILVLESERLYTDPAASEQVLEWLGLSNHGEPFVAFNAAHRSEEASPELMERLRSHFKPHNEALFELLGYELWTGTRRPPG
;
A
#
# COMPACT_ATOMS: atom_id res chain seq x y z
N MET A 1 22.59 8.18 33.56
CA MET A 1 21.64 7.67 32.56
C MET A 1 20.90 8.86 31.98
N PRO A 2 20.99 9.21 30.70
CA PRO A 2 20.17 10.25 30.09
C PRO A 2 18.80 9.67 29.71
N PRO A 3 17.73 10.47 29.75
CA PRO A 3 16.37 10.00 29.60
C PRO A 3 16.07 9.52 28.15
N ARG A 4 15.26 8.48 28.07
CA ARG A 4 14.82 7.80 26.82
C ARG A 4 14.08 8.69 25.79
N GLU A 5 13.69 9.89 26.16
CA GLU A 5 12.94 10.82 25.28
C GLU A 5 13.76 11.43 24.14
N ALA A 6 15.07 11.64 24.33
CA ALA A 6 15.92 12.21 23.30
C ALA A 6 16.16 11.27 22.10
N ALA A 7 16.00 9.96 22.27
CA ALA A 7 16.20 8.97 21.22
C ALA A 7 15.03 8.89 20.19
N VAL A 8 13.83 9.32 20.61
CA VAL A 8 12.61 9.28 19.78
C VAL A 8 12.56 10.46 18.78
N ALA A 9 13.01 11.64 19.21
CA ALA A 9 12.97 12.85 18.37
C ALA A 9 13.94 12.80 17.15
N VAL A 10 15.09 12.16 17.30
CA VAL A 10 16.07 12.01 16.20
C VAL A 10 15.59 11.02 15.15
N ARG A 11 14.75 10.03 15.52
CA ARG A 11 14.22 9.00 14.61
C ARG A 11 13.10 9.51 13.70
N THR A 12 12.34 10.52 14.12
CA THR A 12 11.22 11.06 13.32
C THR A 12 11.64 11.89 12.11
N HIS A 13 12.81 12.57 12.19
CA HIS A 13 13.36 13.34 11.05
C HIS A 13 13.91 12.43 9.93
N GLY A 14 14.42 11.25 10.27
CA GLY A 14 14.95 10.27 9.30
C GLY A 14 13.87 9.65 8.39
N TYR A 15 12.62 9.60 8.85
CA TYR A 15 11.52 8.96 8.10
C TYR A 15 11.04 9.78 6.91
N ALA A 16 10.98 11.11 7.04
CA ALA A 16 10.61 11.98 5.92
C ALA A 16 11.66 11.96 4.79
N LEU A 17 12.93 11.81 5.15
CA LEU A 17 14.06 11.67 4.19
C LEU A 17 14.07 10.30 3.50
N ALA A 18 13.57 9.25 4.16
CA ALA A 18 13.62 7.90 3.67
C ALA A 18 12.57 7.58 2.61
N MET A 19 11.35 8.10 2.79
CA MET A 19 10.30 7.95 1.79
C MET A 19 10.58 8.77 0.52
N ALA A 20 11.38 9.83 0.62
CA ALA A 20 11.86 10.58 -0.54
C ALA A 20 12.92 9.80 -1.35
N ASN A 21 13.63 8.86 -0.74
CA ASN A 21 14.76 8.17 -1.37
C ASN A 21 14.37 6.88 -2.13
N GLU A 22 13.20 6.27 -1.86
CA GLU A 22 12.75 5.12 -2.67
C GLU A 22 12.35 5.49 -4.10
N SER A 23 11.94 6.74 -4.33
CA SER A 23 11.67 7.26 -5.68
C SER A 23 12.94 7.67 -6.45
N SER A 24 14.10 7.74 -5.81
CA SER A 24 15.32 8.32 -6.39
C SER A 24 16.32 7.31 -6.96
N ARG A 25 16.07 6.00 -6.88
CA ARG A 25 17.00 4.99 -7.45
C ARG A 25 16.92 4.82 -8.97
N LEU A 26 16.11 5.63 -9.66
CA LEU A 26 15.84 5.48 -11.10
C LEU A 26 16.61 6.44 -12.00
N ASP A 27 17.39 7.37 -11.48
CA ASP A 27 18.18 8.26 -12.33
C ASP A 27 19.52 8.64 -11.67
N ARG A 28 20.64 8.19 -12.28
CA ARG A 28 22.00 8.51 -11.86
C ARG A 28 22.52 9.88 -12.37
N SER A 29 21.67 10.64 -13.06
CA SER A 29 21.99 11.98 -13.61
C SER A 29 21.32 13.13 -12.87
N LEU A 30 20.97 12.98 -11.57
CA LEU A 30 20.21 13.99 -10.84
C LEU A 30 21.07 15.17 -10.39
N PRO A 31 20.57 16.42 -10.51
CA PRO A 31 21.21 17.63 -10.03
C PRO A 31 21.35 17.63 -8.50
N HIS A 32 22.23 18.52 -8.01
CA HIS A 32 22.54 18.67 -6.59
C HIS A 32 21.27 18.62 -5.68
N PRO A 33 21.29 17.97 -4.50
CA PRO A 33 20.12 17.74 -3.66
C PRO A 33 19.29 18.98 -3.30
N ILE A 34 19.92 20.15 -3.24
CA ILE A 34 19.25 21.44 -2.97
C ILE A 34 18.43 21.90 -4.19
N GLU A 35 18.98 21.81 -5.39
CA GLU A 35 18.28 22.20 -6.62
C GLU A 35 17.09 21.28 -6.90
N PHE A 36 17.24 19.98 -6.65
CA PHE A 36 16.14 19.02 -6.76
C PHE A 36 14.98 19.36 -5.81
N ARG A 37 15.30 19.72 -4.55
CA ARG A 37 14.29 20.14 -3.56
C ARG A 37 13.58 21.43 -3.97
N LEU A 38 14.28 22.42 -4.45
CA LEU A 38 13.72 23.70 -4.90
C LEU A 38 12.83 23.51 -6.13
N ARG A 39 13.28 22.76 -7.14
CA ARG A 39 12.50 22.46 -8.33
C ARG A 39 11.25 21.61 -8.02
N SER A 40 11.35 20.63 -7.16
CA SER A 40 10.20 19.82 -6.73
C SER A 40 9.19 20.64 -5.93
N SER A 41 9.65 21.55 -5.07
CA SER A 41 8.79 22.46 -4.29
C SER A 41 8.08 23.46 -5.16
N ALA A 42 8.78 24.11 -6.11
CA ALA A 42 8.18 25.06 -7.06
C ALA A 42 7.17 24.36 -7.98
N ARG A 43 7.50 23.16 -8.48
CA ARG A 43 6.59 22.34 -9.28
C ARG A 43 5.34 21.96 -8.48
N PHE A 44 5.49 21.60 -7.22
CA PHE A 44 4.35 21.28 -6.35
C PHE A 44 3.50 22.52 -6.06
N ALA A 45 4.12 23.68 -5.80
CA ALA A 45 3.41 24.95 -5.57
C ALA A 45 2.52 25.33 -6.76
N GLY A 46 3.05 25.29 -8.00
CA GLY A 46 2.26 25.51 -9.20
C GLY A 46 1.10 24.51 -9.37
N ARG A 47 1.32 23.25 -8.98
CA ARG A 47 0.27 22.24 -8.98
C ARG A 47 -0.79 22.48 -7.91
N TYR A 48 -0.40 22.99 -6.74
CA TYR A 48 -1.30 23.33 -5.66
C TYR A 48 -2.21 24.50 -6.03
N LEU A 49 -1.70 25.53 -6.73
CA LEU A 49 -2.49 26.64 -7.23
C LEU A 49 -3.58 26.19 -8.22
N SER A 50 -3.30 25.16 -9.02
CA SER A 50 -4.26 24.59 -9.98
C SER A 50 -5.02 23.36 -9.44
N ALA A 51 -4.99 23.11 -8.14
CA ALA A 51 -5.52 21.88 -7.54
C ALA A 51 -7.03 21.69 -7.78
N ASP A 52 -7.79 22.78 -7.77
CA ASP A 52 -9.25 22.72 -7.97
C ASP A 52 -9.67 22.33 -9.39
N PHE A 53 -8.76 22.46 -10.35
CA PHE A 53 -8.95 22.00 -11.73
C PHE A 53 -8.41 20.59 -12.00
N ARG A 54 -7.79 19.94 -10.98
CA ARG A 54 -7.28 18.59 -11.10
C ARG A 54 -8.34 17.59 -10.70
N PRO A 55 -8.58 16.54 -11.50
CA PRO A 55 -9.55 15.51 -11.17
C PRO A 55 -9.10 14.72 -9.95
N TRP A 56 -10.06 14.15 -9.25
CA TRP A 56 -9.82 13.10 -8.28
C TRP A 56 -9.29 11.84 -8.96
N PRO A 57 -8.51 11.01 -8.27
CA PRO A 57 -8.06 9.73 -8.82
C PRO A 57 -9.25 8.81 -9.12
N ARG A 58 -9.19 8.18 -10.28
CA ARG A 58 -10.19 7.18 -10.69
C ARG A 58 -9.97 5.83 -10.04
N PHE A 59 -8.72 5.54 -9.64
CA PHE A 59 -8.42 4.32 -8.91
C PHE A 59 -7.43 4.55 -7.77
N VAL A 60 -7.54 3.71 -6.73
CA VAL A 60 -6.57 3.62 -5.63
C VAL A 60 -6.27 2.16 -5.34
N ILE A 61 -5.00 1.78 -5.37
CA ILE A 61 -4.54 0.48 -4.91
C ILE A 61 -4.34 0.60 -3.39
N LEU A 62 -5.25 0.00 -2.62
CA LEU A 62 -5.35 0.15 -1.17
C LEU A 62 -4.33 -0.69 -0.39
N GLY A 63 -3.88 -1.79 -0.98
CA GLY A 63 -3.05 -2.77 -0.31
C GLY A 63 -2.93 -4.07 -1.11
N THR A 64 -2.27 -5.04 -0.53
CA THR A 64 -1.60 -5.01 0.78
C THR A 64 -0.11 -4.72 0.64
N GLN A 65 0.52 -4.23 1.70
CA GLN A 65 1.99 -4.10 1.69
C GLN A 65 2.62 -5.48 1.48
N ARG A 66 3.57 -5.58 0.54
CA ARG A 66 4.22 -6.82 0.08
C ARG A 66 3.32 -7.73 -0.77
N GLY A 67 2.18 -7.23 -1.23
CA GLY A 67 1.26 -7.90 -2.15
C GLY A 67 1.44 -7.50 -3.63
N GLY A 68 2.58 -6.99 -4.06
CA GLY A 68 2.82 -6.67 -5.48
C GLY A 68 2.26 -5.33 -5.97
N THR A 69 1.77 -4.47 -5.08
CA THR A 69 1.15 -3.17 -5.42
C THR A 69 2.07 -2.23 -6.21
N THR A 70 3.40 -2.35 -6.05
CA THR A 70 4.36 -1.56 -6.83
C THR A 70 4.43 -2.02 -8.27
N SER A 71 4.41 -3.34 -8.51
CA SER A 71 4.37 -3.91 -9.86
C SER A 71 3.09 -3.51 -10.57
N LEU A 72 1.93 -3.66 -9.91
CA LEU A 72 0.65 -3.27 -10.49
C LEU A 72 0.59 -1.77 -10.81
N TYR A 73 1.00 -0.91 -9.88
CA TYR A 73 0.97 0.53 -10.12
C TYR A 73 1.90 0.96 -11.27
N ARG A 74 3.08 0.34 -11.40
CA ARG A 74 4.01 0.63 -12.50
C ARG A 74 3.47 0.17 -13.83
N TRP A 75 2.93 -1.04 -13.89
CA TRP A 75 2.31 -1.57 -15.09
C TRP A 75 1.15 -0.68 -15.56
N LEU A 76 0.24 -0.31 -14.66
CA LEU A 76 -0.83 0.65 -14.95
C LEU A 76 -0.29 2.02 -15.36
N SER A 77 0.80 2.49 -14.76
CA SER A 77 1.41 3.78 -15.11
C SER A 77 2.06 3.78 -16.50
N GLY A 78 2.36 2.61 -17.06
CA GLY A 78 2.82 2.42 -18.45
C GLY A 78 1.69 2.48 -19.48
N HIS A 79 0.43 2.31 -19.04
CA HIS A 79 -0.70 2.34 -19.96
C HIS A 79 -0.91 3.75 -20.55
N PRO A 80 -1.16 3.89 -21.89
CA PRO A 80 -1.30 5.19 -22.56
C PRO A 80 -2.41 6.06 -21.98
N ASP A 81 -3.50 5.45 -21.51
CA ASP A 81 -4.64 6.15 -20.93
C ASP A 81 -4.55 6.34 -19.39
N VAL A 82 -3.41 6.02 -18.78
CA VAL A 82 -3.15 6.28 -17.37
C VAL A 82 -2.14 7.41 -17.23
N ALA A 83 -2.47 8.38 -16.39
CA ALA A 83 -1.59 9.47 -16.03
C ALA A 83 -1.20 9.32 -14.54
N PRO A 84 0.04 8.91 -14.23
CA PRO A 84 0.43 8.60 -12.86
C PRO A 84 0.43 9.84 -11.96
N ALA A 85 0.27 9.62 -10.66
CA ALA A 85 0.49 10.64 -9.64
C ALA A 85 1.95 11.12 -9.65
N LEU A 86 2.19 12.30 -9.08
CA LEU A 86 3.53 12.89 -8.96
C LEU A 86 4.50 11.99 -8.18
N LYS A 87 3.98 11.23 -7.25
CA LYS A 87 4.70 10.19 -6.50
C LYS A 87 3.77 9.02 -6.18
N LYS A 88 4.32 7.84 -6.06
CA LYS A 88 3.65 6.70 -5.43
C LYS A 88 3.54 6.97 -3.91
N GLU A 89 2.45 6.48 -3.30
CA GLU A 89 2.21 6.61 -1.87
C GLU A 89 2.13 8.07 -1.41
N VAL A 90 1.05 8.74 -1.81
CA VAL A 90 0.79 10.14 -1.42
C VAL A 90 0.60 10.28 0.08
N HIS A 91 0.09 9.22 0.76
CA HIS A 91 -0.18 9.19 2.20
C HIS A 91 -1.13 10.30 2.67
N TYR A 92 -2.13 10.64 1.85
CA TYR A 92 -3.12 11.64 2.24
C TYR A 92 -4.06 11.08 3.31
N PHE A 93 -4.71 9.96 3.03
CA PHE A 93 -5.74 9.40 3.90
C PHE A 93 -5.22 8.78 5.20
N ASP A 94 -3.95 8.42 5.26
CA ASP A 94 -3.30 7.76 6.39
C ASP A 94 -2.29 8.63 7.16
N GLY A 95 -1.76 9.69 6.54
CA GLY A 95 -0.69 10.46 7.17
C GLY A 95 -0.82 11.99 7.04
N HIS A 96 -1.49 12.47 6.00
CA HIS A 96 -1.51 13.90 5.67
C HIS A 96 -2.92 14.49 5.52
N TYR A 97 -3.92 13.84 6.12
CA TYR A 97 -5.31 14.21 5.95
C TYR A 97 -5.62 15.68 6.31
N ALA A 98 -4.97 16.21 7.34
CA ALA A 98 -5.12 17.61 7.75
C ALA A 98 -4.63 18.64 6.70
N LYS A 99 -3.87 18.21 5.68
CA LYS A 99 -3.45 19.12 4.59
C LYS A 99 -4.57 19.45 3.60
N GLY A 100 -5.69 18.77 3.71
CA GLY A 100 -6.90 19.02 2.92
C GLY A 100 -6.85 18.50 1.48
N PRO A 101 -8.02 18.46 0.83
CA PRO A 101 -8.20 17.84 -0.49
C PRO A 101 -7.42 18.52 -1.61
N ARG A 102 -7.19 19.83 -1.54
CA ARG A 102 -6.37 20.55 -2.53
C ARG A 102 -4.93 20.05 -2.55
N TRP A 103 -4.36 19.77 -1.36
CA TRP A 103 -3.01 19.19 -1.26
C TRP A 103 -2.95 17.82 -1.91
N TYR A 104 -3.96 16.98 -1.71
CA TYR A 104 -4.03 15.66 -2.32
C TYR A 104 -4.15 15.75 -3.85
N ARG A 105 -5.10 16.55 -4.35
CA ARG A 105 -5.34 16.74 -5.78
C ARG A 105 -4.13 17.32 -6.52
N ALA A 106 -3.29 18.12 -5.86
CA ALA A 106 -2.05 18.62 -6.41
C ALA A 106 -1.06 17.53 -6.84
N HIS A 107 -1.17 16.31 -6.31
CA HIS A 107 -0.33 15.18 -6.71
C HIS A 107 -0.76 14.56 -8.06
N PHE A 108 -1.96 14.83 -8.55
CA PHE A 108 -2.46 14.26 -9.80
C PHE A 108 -2.27 15.21 -10.98
N PRO A 109 -2.20 14.71 -12.22
CA PRO A 109 -2.11 15.55 -13.41
C PRO A 109 -3.38 16.37 -13.62
N LEU A 110 -3.32 17.38 -14.48
CA LEU A 110 -4.53 18.00 -15.03
C LEU A 110 -5.30 16.97 -15.86
N GLY A 111 -6.63 17.04 -15.79
CA GLY A 111 -7.49 16.13 -16.56
C GLY A 111 -7.21 16.25 -18.07
N ARG A 112 -7.20 15.12 -18.74
CA ARG A 112 -7.19 15.02 -20.20
C ARG A 112 -8.30 14.07 -20.62
N PRO A 113 -8.97 14.30 -21.74
CA PRO A 113 -9.94 13.35 -22.28
C PRO A 113 -9.32 11.95 -22.37
N HIS A 114 -10.10 10.93 -22.03
CA HIS A 114 -9.74 9.50 -22.07
C HIS A 114 -8.62 9.05 -21.14
N ARG A 115 -7.99 9.93 -20.37
CA ARG A 115 -6.96 9.53 -19.40
C ARG A 115 -7.47 9.54 -17.96
N ILE A 116 -7.25 8.43 -17.26
CA ILE A 116 -7.51 8.33 -15.83
C ILE A 116 -6.23 8.51 -15.02
N SER A 117 -6.36 8.84 -13.75
CA SER A 117 -5.24 8.86 -12.81
C SER A 117 -5.54 8.05 -11.57
N GLY A 118 -4.51 7.62 -10.90
CA GLY A 118 -4.64 6.87 -9.65
C GLY A 118 -3.38 6.90 -8.82
N GLU A 119 -3.46 6.29 -7.64
CA GLU A 119 -2.33 6.08 -6.75
C GLU A 119 -2.30 4.67 -6.19
N SER A 120 -1.18 4.33 -5.54
CA SER A 120 -1.02 3.12 -4.76
C SER A 120 -0.46 3.49 -3.40
N CYS A 121 -1.22 3.23 -2.35
CA CYS A 121 -0.80 3.46 -0.97
C CYS A 121 -1.18 2.24 -0.11
N PRO A 122 -0.29 1.23 -0.01
CA PRO A 122 -0.63 -0.08 0.57
C PRO A 122 -0.96 -0.06 2.06
N PHE A 123 -0.66 1.01 2.76
CA PHE A 123 -1.01 1.16 4.17
C PHE A 123 -2.49 1.48 4.39
N LEU A 124 -3.19 1.97 3.35
CA LEU A 124 -4.60 2.36 3.46
C LEU A 124 -5.50 1.20 3.87
N LEU A 125 -5.25 -0.02 3.36
CA LEU A 125 -6.05 -1.20 3.70
C LEU A 125 -6.10 -1.43 5.22
N TYR A 126 -4.96 -1.29 5.88
CA TYR A 126 -4.81 -1.51 7.32
C TYR A 126 -5.24 -0.32 8.18
N HIS A 127 -5.09 0.92 7.67
CA HIS A 127 -5.30 2.13 8.47
C HIS A 127 -6.78 2.31 8.88
N PRO A 128 -7.08 2.47 10.18
CA PRO A 128 -8.46 2.41 10.70
C PRO A 128 -9.38 3.50 10.17
N LEU A 129 -8.89 4.71 9.94
CA LEU A 129 -9.70 5.85 9.49
C LEU A 129 -9.67 6.07 7.97
N ALA A 130 -8.81 5.37 7.22
CA ALA A 130 -8.71 5.56 5.78
C ALA A 130 -10.03 5.28 5.04
N PRO A 131 -10.80 4.21 5.36
CA PRO A 131 -12.07 3.95 4.68
C PRO A 131 -13.05 5.11 4.76
N GLY A 132 -13.30 5.64 5.96
CA GLY A 132 -14.22 6.76 6.17
C GLY A 132 -13.75 8.07 5.53
N ARG A 133 -12.44 8.34 5.53
CA ARG A 133 -11.86 9.51 4.86
C ARG A 133 -12.00 9.42 3.34
N VAL A 134 -11.77 8.23 2.77
CA VAL A 134 -11.93 7.96 1.34
C VAL A 134 -13.40 8.07 0.93
N ALA A 135 -14.32 7.48 1.69
CA ALA A 135 -15.76 7.57 1.44
C ALA A 135 -16.28 9.02 1.41
N ARG A 136 -15.69 9.88 2.27
CA ARG A 136 -16.07 11.29 2.35
C ARG A 136 -15.53 12.12 1.19
N ASP A 137 -14.28 11.90 0.78
CA ASP A 137 -13.57 12.80 -0.12
C ASP A 137 -13.59 12.33 -1.59
N LEU A 138 -13.53 11.01 -1.85
CA LEU A 138 -13.46 10.51 -3.22
C LEU A 138 -14.84 10.32 -3.85
N PRO A 139 -15.00 10.69 -5.13
CA PRO A 139 -16.28 10.52 -5.82
C PRO A 139 -16.68 9.05 -5.95
N ALA A 140 -17.99 8.79 -6.05
CA ALA A 140 -18.54 7.45 -6.21
C ALA A 140 -17.97 6.70 -7.44
N SER A 141 -17.48 7.42 -8.43
CA SER A 141 -16.85 6.84 -9.61
C SER A 141 -15.42 6.32 -9.39
N SER A 142 -14.80 6.59 -8.24
CA SER A 142 -13.47 6.02 -7.91
C SER A 142 -13.59 4.53 -7.63
N ARG A 143 -12.64 3.76 -8.18
CA ARG A 143 -12.51 2.31 -8.04
C ARG A 143 -11.32 1.96 -7.16
N PHE A 144 -11.43 0.85 -6.45
CA PHE A 144 -10.39 0.40 -5.53
C PHE A 144 -9.89 -0.99 -5.90
N ILE A 145 -8.60 -1.22 -5.68
CA ILE A 145 -7.97 -2.52 -5.93
C ILE A 145 -7.24 -2.95 -4.67
N VAL A 146 -7.46 -4.19 -4.29
CA VAL A 146 -6.78 -4.84 -3.17
C VAL A 146 -6.11 -6.11 -3.67
N LEU A 147 -4.79 -6.17 -3.52
CA LEU A 147 -3.99 -7.35 -3.79
C LEU A 147 -3.72 -8.07 -2.47
N LEU A 148 -4.27 -9.24 -2.29
CA LEU A 148 -4.02 -10.07 -1.12
C LEU A 148 -2.97 -11.12 -1.45
N ARG A 149 -1.99 -11.24 -0.57
CA ARG A 149 -0.97 -12.28 -0.56
C ARG A 149 -1.26 -13.24 0.58
N GLU A 150 -0.85 -14.51 0.46
CA GLU A 150 -0.91 -15.47 1.56
C GLU A 150 -0.30 -14.80 2.81
N PRO A 151 -1.05 -14.70 3.93
CA PRO A 151 -0.69 -13.76 5.01
C PRO A 151 0.60 -14.13 5.76
N ALA A 152 0.95 -15.42 5.91
CA ALA A 152 2.22 -15.82 6.51
C ALA A 152 3.40 -15.41 5.60
N GLU A 153 3.29 -15.66 4.30
CA GLU A 153 4.27 -15.26 3.31
C GLU A 153 4.43 -13.74 3.23
N ARG A 154 3.32 -13.01 3.40
CA ARG A 154 3.33 -11.56 3.43
C ARG A 154 4.08 -11.04 4.67
N ALA A 155 3.82 -11.61 5.86
CA ALA A 155 4.46 -11.23 7.11
C ALA A 155 5.98 -11.40 7.03
N VAL A 156 6.45 -12.56 6.59
CA VAL A 156 7.89 -12.86 6.37
C VAL A 156 8.49 -11.88 5.36
N SER A 157 7.78 -11.61 4.26
CA SER A 157 8.26 -10.65 3.24
C SER A 157 8.37 -9.21 3.78
N GLN A 158 7.49 -8.81 4.69
CA GLN A 158 7.56 -7.49 5.34
C GLN A 158 8.76 -7.39 6.27
N TYR A 159 9.02 -8.43 7.08
CA TYR A 159 10.20 -8.49 7.93
C TYR A 159 11.48 -8.30 7.12
N TRP A 160 11.69 -9.09 6.06
CA TRP A 160 12.88 -8.97 5.21
C TRP A 160 13.00 -7.61 4.54
N HIS A 161 11.89 -7.00 4.16
CA HIS A 161 11.88 -5.65 3.61
C HIS A 161 12.46 -4.62 4.60
N TRP A 162 12.08 -4.67 5.86
CA TRP A 162 12.60 -3.74 6.86
C TRP A 162 14.01 -4.10 7.32
N ARG A 163 14.30 -5.37 7.45
CA ARG A 163 15.64 -5.88 7.82
C ARG A 163 16.71 -5.45 6.84
N GLN A 164 16.46 -5.60 5.54
CA GLN A 164 17.40 -5.21 4.47
C GLN A 164 17.62 -3.71 4.36
N GLN A 165 16.64 -2.90 4.76
CA GLN A 165 16.81 -1.44 4.78
C GLN A 165 17.65 -0.95 5.97
N GLY A 166 17.95 -1.81 6.95
CA GLY A 166 18.75 -1.49 8.13
C GLY A 166 18.15 -0.39 9.04
N ARG A 167 16.84 -0.16 8.93
CA ARG A 167 16.22 1.02 9.56
C ARG A 167 15.37 0.73 10.76
N TRP A 168 14.57 -0.34 10.69
CA TRP A 168 13.49 -0.56 11.64
C TRP A 168 13.69 -1.84 12.42
N GLU A 169 14.00 -2.93 11.72
CA GLU A 169 14.05 -4.24 12.35
C GLU A 169 15.50 -4.68 12.62
N THR A 170 15.79 -4.99 13.86
CA THR A 170 17.10 -5.47 14.33
C THR A 170 17.03 -6.87 14.93
N GLU A 171 15.83 -7.33 15.27
CA GLU A 171 15.61 -8.65 15.86
C GLU A 171 15.66 -9.76 14.80
N SER A 172 15.75 -11.04 15.24
CA SER A 172 15.50 -12.18 14.36
C SER A 172 14.03 -12.23 13.91
N LEU A 173 13.73 -12.97 12.87
CA LEU A 173 12.38 -13.08 12.33
C LEU A 173 11.38 -13.60 13.38
N GLU A 174 11.74 -14.67 14.08
CA GLU A 174 10.92 -15.27 15.15
C GLU A 174 10.65 -14.24 16.25
N ARG A 175 11.71 -13.58 16.71
CA ARG A 175 11.61 -12.59 17.79
C ARG A 175 10.80 -11.37 17.36
N ALA A 176 10.93 -10.93 16.12
CA ALA A 176 10.17 -9.81 15.57
C ALA A 176 8.66 -10.09 15.55
N ILE A 177 8.27 -11.31 15.17
CA ILE A 177 6.88 -11.78 15.20
C ILE A 177 6.36 -11.86 16.64
N ASP A 178 7.14 -12.42 17.56
CA ASP A 178 6.75 -12.55 18.98
C ASP A 178 6.56 -11.19 19.66
N LEU A 179 7.39 -10.20 19.32
CA LEU A 179 7.35 -8.86 19.89
C LEU A 179 6.26 -7.96 19.30
N GLU A 180 5.61 -8.35 18.22
CA GLU A 180 4.66 -7.48 17.51
C GLU A 180 3.58 -6.91 18.44
N ALA A 181 2.88 -7.78 19.18
CA ALA A 181 1.80 -7.36 20.07
C ALA A 181 2.28 -6.39 21.16
N GLU A 182 3.48 -6.63 21.71
CA GLU A 182 4.09 -5.75 22.70
C GLU A 182 4.43 -4.38 22.11
N ARG A 183 4.93 -4.35 20.87
CA ARG A 183 5.30 -3.12 20.16
C ARG A 183 4.09 -2.27 19.74
N LEU A 184 2.99 -2.92 19.33
CA LEU A 184 1.81 -2.22 18.83
C LEU A 184 0.90 -1.70 19.93
N ARG A 185 0.75 -2.45 21.05
CA ARG A 185 -0.19 -2.14 22.14
C ARG A 185 -0.08 -0.72 22.70
N PRO A 186 1.11 -0.15 22.99
CA PRO A 186 1.22 1.21 23.54
C PRO A 186 0.73 2.31 22.61
N GLN A 187 0.65 2.03 21.30
CA GLN A 187 0.26 2.99 20.27
C GLN A 187 -1.15 2.73 19.71
N ALA A 188 -1.82 1.66 20.17
CA ALA A 188 -3.09 1.21 19.56
C ALA A 188 -4.19 2.27 19.64
N GLU A 189 -4.34 2.96 20.77
CA GLU A 189 -5.35 4.01 20.93
C GLU A 189 -5.07 5.22 20.01
N ARG A 190 -3.83 5.69 19.98
CA ARG A 190 -3.42 6.80 19.11
C ARG A 190 -3.61 6.45 17.64
N PHE A 191 -3.21 5.23 17.26
CA PHE A 191 -3.42 4.74 15.89
C PHE A 191 -4.91 4.63 15.56
N GLY A 192 -5.74 4.17 16.51
CA GLY A 192 -7.20 4.13 16.36
C GLY A 192 -7.82 5.52 16.12
N ARG A 193 -7.27 6.57 16.72
CA ARG A 193 -7.64 7.97 16.44
C ARG A 193 -7.06 8.51 15.11
N GLY A 194 -6.32 7.68 14.36
CA GLY A 194 -5.71 8.05 13.09
C GLY A 194 -4.44 8.90 13.21
N GLU A 195 -3.83 8.92 14.41
CA GLU A 195 -2.51 9.48 14.59
C GLU A 195 -1.45 8.56 13.99
N ARG A 196 -0.38 9.15 13.52
CA ARG A 196 0.72 8.38 12.92
C ARG A 196 1.41 7.55 13.99
N SER A 197 1.49 6.24 13.79
CA SER A 197 2.28 5.34 14.59
C SER A 197 3.35 4.68 13.73
N VAL A 198 4.60 4.89 14.11
CA VAL A 198 5.76 4.26 13.46
C VAL A 198 5.72 2.75 13.71
N GLU A 199 5.30 2.33 14.89
CA GLU A 199 5.18 0.94 15.28
C GLU A 199 4.20 0.19 14.37
N HIS A 200 3.02 0.76 14.13
CA HIS A 200 2.04 0.18 13.19
C HIS A 200 2.51 0.23 11.73
N ILE A 201 3.34 1.19 11.36
CA ILE A 201 3.93 1.25 10.01
C ILE A 201 5.01 0.19 9.83
N ALA A 202 5.88 -0.01 10.82
CA ALA A 202 7.06 -0.85 10.70
C ALA A 202 6.81 -2.31 11.13
N PHE A 203 6.15 -2.52 12.27
CA PHE A 203 6.16 -3.80 12.98
C PHE A 203 4.85 -4.58 12.95
N SER A 204 3.82 -4.15 12.22
CA SER A 204 2.57 -4.90 12.08
C SER A 204 2.71 -6.03 11.03
N TYR A 205 3.44 -7.07 11.38
CA TYR A 205 3.68 -8.22 10.50
C TYR A 205 2.45 -9.12 10.41
N VAL A 206 1.90 -9.51 11.54
CA VAL A 206 0.74 -10.40 11.66
C VAL A 206 -0.56 -9.62 11.49
N ALA A 207 -0.75 -8.54 12.23
CA ALA A 207 -1.98 -7.77 12.24
C ALA A 207 -2.44 -7.28 10.84
N ARG A 208 -1.51 -6.99 9.94
CA ARG A 208 -1.86 -6.65 8.55
C ARG A 208 -2.30 -7.82 7.70
N GLY A 209 -2.01 -9.05 8.12
CA GLY A 209 -2.46 -10.28 7.46
C GLY A 209 -3.89 -10.66 7.84
N GLU A 210 -4.47 -10.07 8.85
CA GLU A 210 -5.86 -10.30 9.30
C GLU A 210 -6.83 -9.51 8.42
N TYR A 211 -7.01 -9.94 7.17
CA TYR A 211 -7.66 -9.16 6.12
C TYR A 211 -9.17 -8.97 6.27
N ALA A 212 -9.89 -9.94 6.84
CA ALA A 212 -11.35 -9.94 6.90
C ALA A 212 -11.92 -8.65 7.51
N GLY A 213 -11.44 -8.27 8.71
CA GLY A 213 -11.87 -7.07 9.38
C GLY A 213 -11.46 -5.78 8.67
N GLN A 214 -10.32 -5.80 7.97
CA GLN A 214 -9.86 -4.67 7.16
C GLN A 214 -10.78 -4.47 5.96
N LEU A 215 -11.05 -5.52 5.18
CA LEU A 215 -11.93 -5.47 4.01
C LEU A 215 -13.37 -5.15 4.39
N LYS A 216 -13.87 -5.71 5.50
CA LYS A 216 -15.23 -5.38 5.97
C LYS A 216 -15.40 -3.87 6.19
N ARG A 217 -14.43 -3.21 6.86
CA ARG A 217 -14.48 -1.74 7.05
C ARG A 217 -14.49 -0.98 5.71
N TRP A 218 -13.77 -1.48 4.70
CA TRP A 218 -13.76 -0.89 3.37
C TRP A 218 -15.08 -1.11 2.63
N PHE A 219 -15.63 -2.32 2.66
CA PHE A 219 -16.93 -2.63 2.04
C PHE A 219 -18.06 -1.79 2.65
N ASP A 220 -18.08 -1.68 3.99
CA ASP A 220 -19.06 -0.86 4.70
C ASP A 220 -18.95 0.63 4.35
N ALA A 221 -17.73 1.14 4.09
CA ALA A 221 -17.51 2.55 3.86
C ALA A 221 -17.75 2.99 2.41
N VAL A 222 -17.31 2.20 1.42
CA VAL A 222 -17.31 2.64 0.01
C VAL A 222 -18.17 1.76 -0.90
N GLY A 223 -18.72 0.64 -0.41
CA GLY A 223 -19.46 -0.34 -1.19
C GLY A 223 -18.56 -1.45 -1.75
N ARG A 224 -19.06 -2.71 -1.66
CA ARG A 224 -18.34 -3.91 -2.14
C ARG A 224 -18.09 -3.85 -3.64
N GLU A 225 -19.05 -3.33 -4.38
CA GLU A 225 -19.05 -3.22 -5.85
C GLU A 225 -18.00 -2.25 -6.40
N ARG A 226 -17.35 -1.48 -5.54
CA ARG A 226 -16.27 -0.56 -5.92
C ARG A 226 -14.89 -1.11 -5.66
N ILE A 227 -14.77 -2.31 -5.09
CA ILE A 227 -13.50 -2.90 -4.66
C ILE A 227 -13.27 -4.22 -5.40
N LEU A 228 -12.22 -4.25 -6.23
CA LEU A 228 -11.69 -5.47 -6.82
C LEU A 228 -10.69 -6.09 -5.86
N VAL A 229 -10.95 -7.31 -5.42
CA VAL A 229 -10.02 -8.08 -4.58
C VAL A 229 -9.41 -9.20 -5.43
N LEU A 230 -8.09 -9.25 -5.48
CA LEU A 230 -7.33 -10.21 -6.27
C LEU A 230 -6.27 -10.89 -5.39
N GLU A 231 -6.00 -12.14 -5.68
CA GLU A 231 -4.82 -12.84 -5.21
C GLU A 231 -3.58 -12.30 -5.92
N SER A 232 -2.57 -11.91 -5.14
CA SER A 232 -1.34 -11.28 -5.63
C SER A 232 -0.60 -12.16 -6.63
N GLU A 233 -0.50 -13.44 -6.35
CA GLU A 233 0.23 -14.42 -7.15
C GLU A 233 -0.39 -14.62 -8.54
N ARG A 234 -1.70 -14.48 -8.66
CA ARG A 234 -2.40 -14.62 -9.95
C ARG A 234 -1.96 -13.58 -10.98
N LEU A 235 -1.60 -12.38 -10.56
CA LEU A 235 -1.09 -11.35 -11.50
C LEU A 235 0.19 -11.79 -12.23
N TYR A 236 0.95 -12.72 -11.64
CA TYR A 236 2.22 -13.20 -12.21
C TYR A 236 2.08 -14.51 -12.98
N THR A 237 0.99 -15.24 -12.76
CA THR A 237 0.81 -16.59 -13.30
C THR A 237 -0.37 -16.74 -14.24
N ASP A 238 -1.30 -15.75 -14.23
CA ASP A 238 -2.56 -15.81 -14.97
C ASP A 238 -2.81 -14.47 -15.70
N PRO A 239 -2.61 -14.40 -17.01
CA PRO A 239 -2.88 -13.18 -17.77
C PRO A 239 -4.29 -12.62 -17.59
N ALA A 240 -5.29 -13.48 -17.36
CA ALA A 240 -6.66 -13.04 -17.12
C ALA A 240 -6.81 -12.15 -15.88
N ALA A 241 -5.91 -12.30 -14.88
CA ALA A 241 -5.94 -11.43 -13.70
C ALA A 241 -5.55 -9.98 -14.03
N SER A 242 -4.61 -9.77 -14.94
CA SER A 242 -4.23 -8.44 -15.40
C SER A 242 -5.31 -7.83 -16.32
N GLU A 243 -5.92 -8.64 -17.18
CA GLU A 243 -7.06 -8.23 -18.02
C GLU A 243 -8.26 -7.82 -17.16
N GLN A 244 -8.56 -8.56 -16.10
CA GLN A 244 -9.61 -8.21 -15.13
C GLN A 244 -9.37 -6.83 -14.49
N VAL A 245 -8.11 -6.47 -14.20
CA VAL A 245 -7.77 -5.14 -13.69
C VAL A 245 -8.05 -4.05 -14.73
N LEU A 246 -7.69 -4.27 -16.00
CA LEU A 246 -7.96 -3.30 -17.07
C LEU A 246 -9.47 -3.12 -17.29
N GLU A 247 -10.22 -4.21 -17.38
CA GLU A 247 -11.67 -4.19 -17.50
C GLU A 247 -12.31 -3.45 -16.32
N TRP A 248 -11.89 -3.78 -15.09
CA TRP A 248 -12.35 -3.11 -13.88
C TRP A 248 -12.16 -1.59 -13.92
N LEU A 249 -11.09 -1.12 -14.54
CA LEU A 249 -10.78 0.31 -14.67
C LEU A 249 -11.37 0.94 -15.94
N GLY A 250 -11.98 0.15 -16.83
CA GLY A 250 -12.48 0.60 -18.13
C GLY A 250 -11.34 0.96 -19.10
N LEU A 251 -10.22 0.25 -19.00
CA LEU A 251 -9.04 0.42 -19.85
C LEU A 251 -8.99 -0.68 -20.91
N SER A 252 -8.53 -0.34 -22.11
CA SER A 252 -8.27 -1.32 -23.17
C SER A 252 -7.00 -2.14 -22.86
N ASN A 253 -6.91 -3.34 -23.43
CA ASN A 253 -5.65 -4.08 -23.39
C ASN A 253 -4.61 -3.37 -24.27
N HIS A 254 -3.46 -3.03 -23.73
CA HIS A 254 -2.39 -2.30 -24.40
C HIS A 254 -1.22 -3.21 -24.83
N GLY A 255 -1.38 -4.53 -24.72
CA GLY A 255 -0.42 -5.52 -25.20
C GLY A 255 0.83 -5.73 -24.33
N GLU A 256 1.03 -4.94 -23.29
CA GLU A 256 2.19 -5.09 -22.42
C GLU A 256 1.91 -6.15 -21.34
N PRO A 257 2.75 -7.19 -21.22
CA PRO A 257 2.57 -8.22 -20.21
C PRO A 257 2.79 -7.64 -18.80
N PHE A 258 2.08 -8.21 -17.82
CA PHE A 258 2.35 -7.89 -16.43
C PHE A 258 3.67 -8.52 -15.99
N VAL A 259 4.61 -7.71 -15.51
CA VAL A 259 5.94 -8.17 -15.08
C VAL A 259 6.16 -7.86 -13.60
N ALA A 260 6.82 -8.78 -12.91
CA ALA A 260 7.21 -8.58 -11.53
C ALA A 260 8.28 -7.48 -11.42
N PHE A 261 8.01 -6.50 -10.56
CA PHE A 261 8.96 -5.47 -10.22
C PHE A 261 9.29 -5.57 -8.72
N ASN A 262 10.57 -5.61 -8.37
CA ASN A 262 11.04 -5.79 -6.99
C ASN A 262 10.61 -7.13 -6.33
N ALA A 263 10.91 -8.26 -6.96
CA ALA A 263 10.97 -9.53 -6.23
C ALA A 263 11.94 -9.35 -5.05
N ALA A 264 11.45 -9.43 -3.81
CA ALA A 264 12.31 -9.32 -2.65
C ALA A 264 13.27 -10.53 -2.65
N HIS A 265 14.56 -10.24 -2.65
CA HIS A 265 15.55 -11.26 -2.30
C HIS A 265 15.32 -11.59 -0.81
N ARG A 266 14.92 -12.81 -0.52
CA ARG A 266 14.97 -13.34 0.84
C ARG A 266 16.42 -13.71 1.11
N SER A 267 16.99 -13.22 2.20
CA SER A 267 18.34 -13.61 2.60
C SER A 267 18.34 -15.00 3.21
N GLU A 268 17.24 -15.39 3.85
CA GLU A 268 17.04 -16.67 4.50
C GLU A 268 15.55 -17.07 4.39
N GLU A 269 15.27 -18.35 4.38
CA GLU A 269 13.93 -18.90 4.49
C GLU A 269 13.48 -18.89 5.96
N ALA A 270 12.19 -18.66 6.18
CA ALA A 270 11.60 -18.82 7.51
C ALA A 270 11.61 -20.31 7.90
N SER A 271 11.81 -20.61 9.18
CA SER A 271 11.76 -22.00 9.65
C SER A 271 10.38 -22.62 9.38
N PRO A 272 10.32 -23.94 9.08
CA PRO A 272 9.05 -24.63 8.89
C PRO A 272 8.11 -24.46 10.09
N GLU A 273 8.65 -24.47 11.30
CA GLU A 273 7.92 -24.31 12.56
C GLU A 273 7.27 -22.93 12.67
N LEU A 274 7.99 -21.86 12.29
CA LEU A 274 7.43 -20.51 12.25
C LEU A 274 6.33 -20.40 11.20
N MET A 275 6.55 -20.94 10.01
CA MET A 275 5.55 -20.90 8.94
C MET A 275 4.27 -21.64 9.33
N GLU A 276 4.38 -22.80 9.96
CA GLU A 276 3.23 -23.56 10.47
C GLU A 276 2.49 -22.77 11.57
N ARG A 277 3.21 -22.17 12.51
CA ARG A 277 2.63 -21.32 13.56
C ARG A 277 1.88 -20.14 12.96
N LEU A 278 2.44 -19.45 11.96
CA LEU A 278 1.79 -18.33 11.27
C LEU A 278 0.55 -18.79 10.50
N ARG A 279 0.62 -19.91 9.77
CA ARG A 279 -0.52 -20.45 9.04
C ARG A 279 -1.64 -20.90 9.97
N SER A 280 -1.31 -21.52 11.09
CA SER A 280 -2.28 -21.89 12.13
C SER A 280 -2.95 -20.64 12.72
N HIS A 281 -2.20 -19.56 12.99
CA HIS A 281 -2.75 -18.29 13.45
C HIS A 281 -3.71 -17.71 12.40
N PHE A 282 -3.34 -17.70 11.12
CA PHE A 282 -4.15 -17.09 10.08
C PHE A 282 -5.34 -17.94 9.63
N LYS A 283 -5.40 -19.23 9.97
CA LYS A 283 -6.48 -20.12 9.53
C LYS A 283 -7.88 -19.55 9.82
N PRO A 284 -8.25 -19.19 11.08
CA PRO A 284 -9.58 -18.63 11.35
C PRO A 284 -9.80 -17.27 10.68
N HIS A 285 -8.74 -16.47 10.50
CA HIS A 285 -8.83 -15.19 9.79
C HIS A 285 -9.06 -15.37 8.29
N ASN A 286 -8.48 -16.41 7.69
CA ASN A 286 -8.71 -16.76 6.29
C ASN A 286 -10.11 -17.33 6.09
N GLU A 287 -10.61 -18.17 7.00
CA GLU A 287 -11.99 -18.67 6.96
C GLU A 287 -12.99 -17.51 6.98
N ALA A 288 -12.83 -16.56 7.89
CA ALA A 288 -13.67 -15.35 7.94
C ALA A 288 -13.52 -14.46 6.68
N LEU A 289 -12.33 -14.42 6.08
CA LEU A 289 -12.11 -13.73 4.82
C LEU A 289 -12.85 -14.39 3.67
N PHE A 290 -12.79 -15.71 3.56
CA PHE A 290 -13.43 -16.47 2.49
C PHE A 290 -14.96 -16.38 2.60
N GLU A 291 -15.50 -16.43 3.82
CA GLU A 291 -16.92 -16.17 4.08
C GLU A 291 -17.31 -14.76 3.60
N LEU A 292 -16.54 -13.73 3.95
CA LEU A 292 -16.78 -12.33 3.54
C LEU A 292 -16.71 -12.14 2.02
N LEU A 293 -15.80 -12.83 1.34
CA LEU A 293 -15.62 -12.74 -0.10
C LEU A 293 -16.61 -13.58 -0.90
N GLY A 294 -17.06 -14.71 -0.35
CA GLY A 294 -17.86 -15.74 -1.03
C GLY A 294 -17.03 -16.69 -1.90
N TYR A 295 -15.70 -16.64 -1.80
CA TYR A 295 -14.78 -17.53 -2.49
C TYR A 295 -13.46 -17.66 -1.71
N GLU A 296 -12.75 -18.75 -1.97
CA GLU A 296 -11.45 -19.04 -1.34
C GLU A 296 -10.28 -18.47 -2.17
N LEU A 297 -9.21 -18.11 -1.48
CA LEU A 297 -7.93 -17.69 -2.04
C LEU A 297 -6.84 -18.71 -1.66
N TRP A 298 -5.76 -18.74 -2.42
CA TRP A 298 -4.55 -19.57 -2.17
C TRP A 298 -4.82 -21.07 -2.16
N THR A 299 -5.88 -21.53 -2.79
CA THR A 299 -6.26 -22.97 -2.82
C THR A 299 -5.51 -23.78 -3.85
N GLY A 300 -4.72 -23.16 -4.71
CA GLY A 300 -4.07 -23.82 -5.85
C GLY A 300 -5.04 -24.33 -6.93
N THR A 301 -6.34 -24.31 -6.67
CA THR A 301 -7.40 -24.70 -7.61
C THR A 301 -8.09 -23.46 -8.14
N ARG A 302 -8.04 -23.26 -9.46
CA ARG A 302 -8.71 -22.18 -10.16
C ARG A 302 -10.24 -22.35 -10.05
N ARG A 303 -10.93 -21.44 -9.38
CA ARG A 303 -12.30 -21.09 -9.72
C ARG A 303 -12.37 -19.60 -10.03
N PRO A 304 -12.71 -19.19 -11.26
CA PRO A 304 -13.10 -17.83 -11.52
C PRO A 304 -14.42 -17.54 -10.81
N PRO A 305 -14.62 -16.35 -10.24
CA PRO A 305 -15.96 -15.91 -9.89
C PRO A 305 -16.75 -15.80 -11.20
N GLY A 306 -17.95 -16.39 -11.20
CA GLY A 306 -18.94 -16.26 -12.25
C GLY A 306 -19.47 -14.83 -12.35
#